data_ed3aa439734a212b590865cb54ecedbc
#
_entry.id   ed3aa439734a212b590865cb54ecedbc
#
_cell.length_a   1.000
_cell.length_b   1.000
_cell.length_c   1.000
_cell.angle_alpha   90.00
_cell.angle_beta   90.00
_cell.angle_gamma   90.00
#
_symmetry.space_group_name_H-M   'P 1'
#
loop_
_entity.id
_entity.type
_entity.pdbx_description
1 polymer ?
#
loop_
_entity_poly.entity_id
_entity_poly.type
_entity_poly.pdbx_seq_one_letter_code
_entity_poly.pdbx_strand_id
1 'polypeptide(L)'
;MRLVVTALAAACFALLPQAAASQGQDAVRTYIQKQAAETLADRNTRVAARYEALANAPGSPVLGNPRGDVTIIVFSDYACPYCRAAEPRLMELARRDGRIRLVMKEFPILTPASLTATRMALAAARQGKYAVFHRAVMQMPGQLTAAGLEAKARSLGLDMARLRRDMTAPEVSDEIIANFNLARGIRAFQTPTYIVGRQVLTQDSAEIDFAREVAAARRAK
;
A
#
# COMPACT_ATOMS: atom_id res chain seq x y z
N MET A 1 -24.03 -46.93 -67.74
CA MET A 1 -24.57 -47.32 -66.42
C MET A 1 -23.53 -46.93 -65.40
N ARG A 2 -23.66 -45.76 -64.81
CA ARG A 2 -22.69 -45.18 -63.80
C ARG A 2 -23.31 -45.28 -62.43
N LEU A 3 -22.74 -46.11 -61.59
CA LEU A 3 -23.07 -46.15 -60.14
C LEU A 3 -22.36 -45.00 -59.47
N VAL A 4 -23.12 -44.10 -58.84
CA VAL A 4 -22.63 -43.08 -57.94
C VAL A 4 -22.72 -43.63 -56.51
N VAL A 5 -21.58 -43.90 -55.91
CA VAL A 5 -21.50 -44.27 -54.52
C VAL A 5 -21.30 -42.98 -53.73
N THR A 6 -22.34 -42.52 -53.06
CA THR A 6 -22.27 -41.39 -52.09
C THR A 6 -21.82 -41.92 -50.73
N ALA A 7 -20.59 -41.59 -50.37
CA ALA A 7 -20.05 -41.83 -49.02
C ALA A 7 -20.57 -40.75 -48.07
N LEU A 8 -21.46 -41.10 -47.15
CA LEU A 8 -21.78 -40.28 -45.97
C LEU A 8 -20.62 -40.42 -44.95
N ALA A 9 -19.80 -39.41 -44.89
CA ALA A 9 -18.88 -39.25 -43.77
C ALA A 9 -19.63 -38.63 -42.59
N ALA A 10 -20.04 -39.46 -41.63
CA ALA A 10 -20.59 -39.01 -40.36
C ALA A 10 -19.46 -38.42 -39.54
N ALA A 11 -19.38 -37.09 -39.45
CA ALA A 11 -18.50 -36.41 -38.52
C ALA A 11 -19.07 -36.54 -37.09
N CYS A 12 -18.64 -37.54 -36.34
CA CYS A 12 -18.78 -37.58 -34.88
C CYS A 12 -17.86 -36.54 -34.28
N PHE A 13 -18.28 -35.28 -34.23
CA PHE A 13 -17.70 -34.32 -33.33
C PHE A 13 -18.17 -34.69 -31.92
N ALA A 14 -17.26 -35.34 -31.16
CA ALA A 14 -17.48 -35.63 -29.76
C ALA A 14 -17.64 -34.29 -29.03
N LEU A 15 -18.90 -33.97 -28.68
CA LEU A 15 -19.20 -32.91 -27.69
C LEU A 15 -18.59 -33.33 -26.36
N LEU A 16 -17.33 -32.98 -26.13
CA LEU A 16 -16.76 -33.02 -24.78
C LEU A 16 -17.63 -32.14 -23.89
N PRO A 17 -18.11 -32.64 -22.76
CA PRO A 17 -19.08 -31.92 -21.95
C PRO A 17 -18.46 -30.62 -21.44
N GLN A 18 -18.94 -29.48 -21.93
CA GLN A 18 -18.62 -28.15 -21.45
C GLN A 18 -18.81 -28.04 -19.93
N ALA A 19 -19.69 -28.86 -19.35
CA ALA A 19 -19.92 -29.00 -17.91
C ALA A 19 -18.70 -29.47 -17.11
N ALA A 20 -17.87 -30.37 -17.67
CA ALA A 20 -16.67 -30.84 -16.96
C ALA A 20 -15.55 -29.79 -16.93
N ALA A 21 -15.45 -28.95 -17.97
CA ALA A 21 -14.51 -27.84 -18.02
C ALA A 21 -14.91 -26.71 -17.04
N SER A 22 -16.19 -26.42 -16.88
CA SER A 22 -16.69 -25.44 -15.91
C SER A 22 -16.49 -25.89 -14.47
N GLN A 23 -16.75 -27.15 -14.17
CA GLN A 23 -16.52 -27.72 -12.82
C GLN A 23 -15.05 -27.66 -12.40
N GLY A 24 -14.12 -27.92 -13.32
CA GLY A 24 -12.69 -27.79 -13.06
C GLY A 24 -12.28 -26.33 -12.78
N GLN A 25 -12.81 -25.39 -13.54
CA GLN A 25 -12.54 -23.96 -13.33
C GLN A 25 -13.13 -23.46 -12.02
N ASP A 26 -14.32 -23.89 -11.64
CA ASP A 26 -14.97 -23.52 -10.38
C ASP A 26 -14.21 -24.11 -9.17
N ALA A 27 -13.71 -25.33 -9.27
CA ALA A 27 -12.86 -25.94 -8.23
C ALA A 27 -11.56 -25.16 -8.04
N VAL A 28 -10.88 -24.79 -9.12
CA VAL A 28 -9.66 -23.96 -9.07
C VAL A 28 -9.95 -22.59 -8.47
N ARG A 29 -11.03 -21.93 -8.91
CA ARG A 29 -11.44 -20.63 -8.35
C ARG A 29 -11.70 -20.73 -6.84
N THR A 30 -12.48 -21.72 -6.43
CA THR A 30 -12.78 -21.96 -4.99
C THR A 30 -11.51 -22.20 -4.18
N TYR A 31 -10.57 -23.00 -4.72
CA TYR A 31 -9.29 -23.21 -4.07
C TYR A 31 -8.48 -21.93 -3.91
N ILE A 32 -8.37 -21.12 -4.98
CA ILE A 32 -7.66 -19.83 -4.95
C ILE A 32 -8.32 -18.88 -3.93
N GLN A 33 -9.65 -18.77 -3.93
CA GLN A 33 -10.39 -17.94 -2.98
C GLN A 33 -10.17 -18.37 -1.53
N LYS A 34 -10.18 -19.68 -1.28
CA LYS A 34 -9.89 -20.23 0.06
C LYS A 34 -8.48 -19.90 0.51
N GLN A 35 -7.47 -20.08 -0.34
CA GLN A 35 -6.08 -19.75 -0.02
C GLN A 35 -5.89 -18.23 0.22
N ALA A 36 -6.55 -17.41 -0.58
CA ALA A 36 -6.52 -15.96 -0.39
C ALA A 36 -7.17 -15.55 0.95
N ALA A 37 -8.29 -16.15 1.31
CA ALA A 37 -8.97 -15.89 2.58
C ALA A 37 -8.14 -16.33 3.79
N GLU A 38 -7.52 -17.52 3.75
CA GLU A 38 -6.62 -18.02 4.79
C GLU A 38 -5.39 -17.11 4.94
N THR A 39 -4.81 -16.65 3.83
CA THR A 39 -3.68 -15.70 3.83
C THR A 39 -4.06 -14.37 4.44
N LEU A 40 -5.26 -13.85 4.14
CA LEU A 40 -5.75 -12.60 4.72
C LEU A 40 -6.01 -12.74 6.22
N ALA A 41 -6.61 -13.85 6.66
CA ALA A 41 -6.85 -14.13 8.08
C ALA A 41 -5.53 -14.20 8.88
N ASP A 42 -4.50 -14.89 8.33
CA ASP A 42 -3.17 -14.92 8.92
C ASP A 42 -2.56 -13.52 9.03
N ARG A 43 -2.64 -12.71 7.95
CA ARG A 43 -2.14 -11.32 7.98
C ARG A 43 -2.86 -10.47 9.02
N ASN A 44 -4.18 -10.56 9.13
CA ASN A 44 -4.96 -9.82 10.11
C ASN A 44 -4.63 -10.24 11.54
N THR A 45 -4.40 -11.54 11.79
CA THR A 45 -3.94 -12.05 13.09
C THR A 45 -2.56 -11.46 13.43
N ARG A 46 -1.65 -11.41 12.48
CA ARG A 46 -0.31 -10.81 12.66
C ARG A 46 -0.37 -9.31 12.90
N VAL A 47 -1.30 -8.61 12.24
CA VAL A 47 -1.56 -7.18 12.49
C VAL A 47 -2.09 -6.98 13.89
N ALA A 48 -3.06 -7.78 14.33
CA ALA A 48 -3.63 -7.68 15.68
C ALA A 48 -2.55 -7.86 16.77
N ALA A 49 -1.66 -8.85 16.59
CA ALA A 49 -0.56 -9.12 17.52
C ALA A 49 0.51 -8.01 17.58
N ARG A 50 0.58 -7.14 16.57
CA ARG A 50 1.60 -6.06 16.45
C ARG A 50 0.99 -4.67 16.39
N TYR A 51 -0.30 -4.55 16.68
CA TYR A 51 -1.04 -3.33 16.40
C TYR A 51 -0.45 -2.10 17.10
N GLU A 52 -0.01 -2.24 18.36
CA GLU A 52 0.63 -1.14 19.09
C GLU A 52 1.90 -0.64 18.39
N ALA A 53 2.78 -1.54 17.96
CA ALA A 53 3.99 -1.16 17.24
C ALA A 53 3.69 -0.59 15.84
N LEU A 54 2.64 -1.06 15.20
CA LEU A 54 2.19 -0.55 13.90
C LEU A 54 1.57 0.85 14.02
N ALA A 55 0.68 1.04 14.98
CA ALA A 55 -0.11 2.26 15.11
C ALA A 55 0.58 3.35 15.93
N ASN A 56 1.37 3.01 16.95
CA ASN A 56 1.85 3.94 17.96
C ASN A 56 3.38 4.04 18.06
N ALA A 57 4.13 3.58 17.04
CA ALA A 57 5.59 3.77 17.01
C ALA A 57 5.93 5.27 17.02
N PRO A 58 6.77 5.74 17.95
CA PRO A 58 7.04 7.17 18.15
C PRO A 58 7.78 7.82 16.97
N GLY A 59 8.53 7.04 16.18
CA GLY A 59 9.25 7.51 15.00
C GLY A 59 8.39 7.65 13.75
N SER A 60 7.18 7.06 13.75
CA SER A 60 6.31 7.07 12.57
C SER A 60 5.53 8.39 12.46
N PRO A 61 5.65 9.12 11.34
CA PRO A 61 4.88 10.33 11.14
C PRO A 61 3.36 10.08 11.11
N VAL A 62 2.62 11.02 11.67
CA VAL A 62 1.15 10.98 11.70
C VAL A 62 0.60 12.15 10.90
N LEU A 63 -0.32 11.87 9.99
CA LEU A 63 -1.10 12.83 9.23
C LEU A 63 -2.59 12.75 9.61
N GLY A 64 -3.38 13.71 9.15
CA GLY A 64 -4.79 13.80 9.52
C GLY A 64 -4.98 14.21 10.98
N ASN A 65 -5.92 13.58 11.68
CA ASN A 65 -6.20 13.87 13.08
C ASN A 65 -5.45 12.89 14.00
N PRO A 66 -4.45 13.34 14.81
CA PRO A 66 -3.73 12.46 15.73
C PRO A 66 -4.63 11.74 16.75
N ARG A 67 -5.82 12.30 17.04
CA ARG A 67 -6.84 11.74 17.94
C ARG A 67 -8.02 11.14 17.17
N GLY A 68 -7.82 10.79 15.90
CA GLY A 68 -8.85 10.19 15.07
C GLY A 68 -9.38 8.87 15.62
N ASP A 69 -10.66 8.63 15.40
CA ASP A 69 -11.33 7.41 15.85
C ASP A 69 -10.99 6.18 15.01
N VAL A 70 -10.57 6.36 13.76
CA VAL A 70 -10.04 5.29 12.90
C VAL A 70 -8.60 5.58 12.55
N THR A 71 -7.74 4.59 12.75
CA THR A 71 -6.35 4.63 12.28
C THR A 71 -6.22 3.89 10.96
N ILE A 72 -5.62 4.55 9.98
CA ILE A 72 -5.15 3.93 8.73
C ILE A 72 -3.62 3.93 8.77
N ILE A 73 -3.02 2.75 8.67
CA ILE A 73 -1.57 2.58 8.61
C ILE A 73 -1.20 2.35 7.14
N VAL A 74 -0.21 3.08 6.64
CA VAL A 74 0.17 3.09 5.22
C VAL A 74 1.64 2.77 5.08
N PHE A 75 1.99 1.58 4.58
CA PHE A 75 3.34 1.30 4.10
C PHE A 75 3.48 1.85 2.69
N SER A 76 4.35 2.83 2.51
CA SER A 76 4.44 3.62 1.28
C SER A 76 5.88 3.82 0.83
N ASP A 77 6.06 3.94 -0.49
CA ASP A 77 7.32 4.28 -1.15
C ASP A 77 7.10 5.46 -2.09
N TYR A 78 7.96 6.46 -2.05
CA TYR A 78 7.84 7.67 -2.85
C TYR A 78 8.00 7.45 -4.37
N ALA A 79 8.69 6.39 -4.78
CA ALA A 79 8.82 6.02 -6.19
C ALA A 79 7.68 5.12 -6.68
N CYS A 80 6.80 4.64 -5.78
CA CYS A 80 5.70 3.76 -6.14
C CYS A 80 4.58 4.52 -6.85
N PRO A 81 4.24 4.19 -8.12
CA PRO A 81 3.19 4.88 -8.85
C PRO A 81 1.80 4.68 -8.22
N TYR A 82 1.54 3.51 -7.66
CA TYR A 82 0.27 3.20 -6.97
C TYR A 82 0.12 3.97 -5.66
N CYS A 83 1.22 4.16 -4.89
CA CYS A 83 1.22 5.02 -3.71
C CYS A 83 0.88 6.46 -4.08
N ARG A 84 1.55 6.99 -5.10
CA ARG A 84 1.37 8.36 -5.60
C ARG A 84 -0.04 8.59 -6.15
N ALA A 85 -0.62 7.61 -6.82
CA ALA A 85 -1.98 7.70 -7.35
C ALA A 85 -3.07 7.66 -6.26
N ALA A 86 -2.86 6.88 -5.19
CA ALA A 86 -3.83 6.72 -4.12
C ALA A 86 -3.76 7.83 -3.05
N GLU A 87 -2.58 8.43 -2.85
CA GLU A 87 -2.33 9.42 -1.79
C GLU A 87 -3.31 10.60 -1.81
N PRO A 88 -3.60 11.28 -2.94
CA PRO A 88 -4.51 12.42 -2.95
C PRO A 88 -5.92 12.08 -2.47
N ARG A 89 -6.43 10.89 -2.83
CA ARG A 89 -7.76 10.42 -2.41
C ARG A 89 -7.79 10.13 -0.92
N LEU A 90 -6.74 9.50 -0.39
CA LEU A 90 -6.63 9.17 1.02
C LEU A 90 -6.52 10.45 1.86
N MET A 91 -5.69 11.41 1.43
CA MET A 91 -5.53 12.69 2.12
C MET A 91 -6.80 13.53 2.10
N GLU A 92 -7.52 13.54 0.99
CA GLU A 92 -8.80 14.25 0.86
C GLU A 92 -9.87 13.63 1.76
N LEU A 93 -9.95 12.29 1.82
CA LEU A 93 -10.84 11.62 2.75
C LEU A 93 -10.52 11.97 4.20
N ALA A 94 -9.24 11.91 4.60
CA ALA A 94 -8.84 12.25 5.96
C ALA A 94 -9.19 13.70 6.33
N ARG A 95 -9.03 14.62 5.37
CA ARG A 95 -9.38 16.03 5.54
C ARG A 95 -10.89 16.24 5.70
N ARG A 96 -11.71 15.60 4.86
CA ARG A 96 -13.18 15.72 4.90
C ARG A 96 -13.77 15.06 6.13
N ASP A 97 -13.31 13.89 6.48
CA ASP A 97 -13.79 13.12 7.62
C ASP A 97 -13.40 13.76 8.97
N GLY A 98 -12.20 14.33 9.07
CA GLY A 98 -11.68 15.04 10.24
C GLY A 98 -11.40 14.15 11.46
N ARG A 99 -11.70 12.84 11.39
CA ARG A 99 -11.53 11.87 12.48
C ARG A 99 -10.70 10.66 12.10
N ILE A 100 -9.94 10.77 11.00
CA ILE A 100 -9.01 9.73 10.54
C ILE A 100 -7.59 10.10 10.97
N ARG A 101 -6.91 9.14 11.60
CA ARG A 101 -5.48 9.18 11.92
C ARG A 101 -4.71 8.37 10.90
N LEU A 102 -3.80 9.00 10.15
CA LEU A 102 -2.95 8.33 9.16
C LEU A 102 -1.55 8.12 9.77
N VAL A 103 -1.12 6.88 9.93
CA VAL A 103 0.23 6.52 10.39
C VAL A 103 1.04 6.12 9.18
N MET A 104 2.07 6.90 8.87
CA MET A 104 2.92 6.68 7.71
C MET A 104 4.09 5.77 8.08
N LYS A 105 4.17 4.63 7.42
CA LYS A 105 5.27 3.68 7.50
C LYS A 105 6.12 3.84 6.25
N GLU A 106 7.18 4.60 6.38
CA GLU A 106 8.16 4.78 5.32
C GLU A 106 8.80 3.44 4.96
N PHE A 107 8.61 3.00 3.70
CA PHE A 107 9.00 1.66 3.27
C PHE A 107 9.66 1.68 1.89
N PRO A 108 10.92 2.19 1.81
CA PRO A 108 11.64 2.41 0.56
C PRO A 108 12.21 1.10 -0.01
N ILE A 109 11.40 0.40 -0.82
CA ILE A 109 11.75 -0.93 -1.38
C ILE A 109 12.05 -0.90 -2.88
N LEU A 110 11.75 0.21 -3.58
CA LEU A 110 11.77 0.19 -5.05
C LEU A 110 13.07 0.69 -5.66
N THR A 111 13.62 1.79 -5.16
CA THR A 111 14.79 2.44 -5.76
C THR A 111 15.72 3.06 -4.72
N PRO A 112 17.00 3.31 -5.03
CA PRO A 112 17.87 4.11 -4.17
C PRO A 112 17.32 5.52 -3.90
N ALA A 113 16.60 6.11 -4.87
CA ALA A 113 15.96 7.41 -4.69
C ALA A 113 14.80 7.35 -3.68
N SER A 114 14.10 6.21 -3.57
CA SER A 114 13.09 5.96 -2.52
C SER A 114 13.72 6.12 -1.13
N LEU A 115 14.89 5.50 -0.91
CA LEU A 115 15.60 5.61 0.38
C LEU A 115 16.04 7.05 0.67
N THR A 116 16.53 7.76 -0.35
CA THR A 116 16.90 9.18 -0.21
C THR A 116 15.67 10.02 0.16
N ALA A 117 14.54 9.86 -0.54
CA ALA A 117 13.30 10.57 -0.27
C ALA A 117 12.77 10.28 1.14
N THR A 118 12.79 9.02 1.56
CA THR A 118 12.40 8.58 2.90
C THR A 118 13.27 9.23 3.98
N ARG A 119 14.59 9.20 3.84
CA ARG A 119 15.51 9.86 4.80
C ARG A 119 15.23 11.35 4.89
N MET A 120 14.99 12.02 3.75
CA MET A 120 14.64 13.43 3.73
C MET A 120 13.28 13.70 4.38
N ALA A 121 12.28 12.85 4.18
CA ALA A 121 10.96 12.98 4.79
C ALA A 121 11.03 12.85 6.31
N LEU A 122 11.73 11.85 6.83
CA LEU A 122 11.93 11.66 8.26
C LEU A 122 12.77 12.81 8.88
N ALA A 123 13.78 13.30 8.16
CA ALA A 123 14.53 14.49 8.58
C ALA A 123 13.66 15.76 8.54
N ALA A 124 12.75 15.88 7.57
CA ALA A 124 11.78 16.97 7.53
C ALA A 124 10.78 16.89 8.70
N ALA A 125 10.44 15.69 9.15
CA ALA A 125 9.62 15.49 10.36
C ALA A 125 10.28 16.12 11.60
N ARG A 126 11.60 16.02 11.75
CA ARG A 126 12.37 16.63 12.84
C ARG A 126 12.38 18.18 12.79
N GLN A 127 11.97 18.74 11.64
CA GLN A 127 11.75 20.18 11.45
C GLN A 127 10.25 20.57 11.50
N GLY A 128 9.34 19.62 11.84
CA GLY A 128 7.90 19.85 11.84
C GLY A 128 7.30 19.98 10.43
N LYS A 129 8.04 19.57 9.39
CA LYS A 129 7.67 19.76 7.98
C LYS A 129 7.39 18.49 7.21
N TYR A 130 7.15 17.36 7.89
CA TYR A 130 6.86 16.09 7.24
C TYR A 130 5.69 16.21 6.27
N ALA A 131 4.54 16.70 6.71
CA ALA A 131 3.30 16.72 5.93
C ALA A 131 3.46 17.49 4.60
N VAL A 132 4.12 18.64 4.63
CA VAL A 132 4.32 19.45 3.43
C VAL A 132 5.36 18.84 2.50
N PHE A 133 6.43 18.26 3.04
CA PHE A 133 7.46 17.58 2.27
C PHE A 133 6.90 16.29 1.62
N HIS A 134 6.24 15.45 2.41
CA HIS A 134 5.61 14.21 1.95
C HIS A 134 4.68 14.46 0.76
N ARG A 135 3.70 15.36 0.93
CA ARG A 135 2.77 15.71 -0.15
C ARG A 135 3.49 16.21 -1.40
N ALA A 136 4.45 17.12 -1.23
CA ALA A 136 5.17 17.69 -2.35
C ALA A 136 5.96 16.65 -3.14
N VAL A 137 6.60 15.67 -2.46
CA VAL A 137 7.37 14.60 -3.11
C VAL A 137 6.45 13.57 -3.77
N MET A 138 5.33 13.20 -3.13
CA MET A 138 4.32 12.31 -3.75
C MET A 138 3.75 12.89 -5.06
N GLN A 139 3.68 14.21 -5.17
CA GLN A 139 3.17 14.92 -6.36
C GLN A 139 4.26 15.33 -7.37
N MET A 140 5.54 15.01 -7.12
CA MET A 140 6.60 15.35 -8.08
C MET A 140 6.41 14.59 -9.40
N PRO A 141 6.48 15.25 -10.56
CA PRO A 141 6.41 14.56 -11.84
C PRO A 141 7.68 13.74 -12.12
N GLY A 142 7.51 12.64 -12.86
CA GLY A 142 8.63 11.83 -13.33
C GLY A 142 9.34 11.03 -12.22
N GLN A 143 10.59 10.67 -12.51
CA GLN A 143 11.43 9.92 -11.60
C GLN A 143 12.04 10.82 -10.52
N LEU A 144 12.17 10.26 -9.31
CA LEU A 144 12.84 10.95 -8.21
C LEU A 144 14.35 11.00 -8.46
N THR A 145 14.92 12.18 -8.28
CA THR A 145 16.38 12.39 -8.28
C THR A 145 16.82 13.11 -7.02
N ALA A 146 18.05 12.88 -6.56
CA ALA A 146 18.59 13.58 -5.39
C ALA A 146 18.54 15.11 -5.56
N ALA A 147 18.91 15.61 -6.74
CA ALA A 147 18.86 17.04 -7.05
C ALA A 147 17.43 17.60 -7.00
N GLY A 148 16.45 16.88 -7.57
CA GLY A 148 15.04 17.26 -7.53
C GLY A 148 14.47 17.28 -6.11
N LEU A 149 14.80 16.28 -5.30
CA LEU A 149 14.41 16.20 -3.89
C LEU A 149 15.02 17.36 -3.08
N GLU A 150 16.30 17.67 -3.28
CA GLU A 150 16.93 18.82 -2.62
C GLU A 150 16.32 20.16 -3.05
N ALA A 151 16.07 20.34 -4.34
CA ALA A 151 15.41 21.54 -4.84
C ALA A 151 14.00 21.70 -4.23
N LYS A 152 13.26 20.60 -4.13
CA LYS A 152 11.95 20.60 -3.48
C LYS A 152 12.07 20.94 -1.99
N ALA A 153 13.01 20.37 -1.27
CA ALA A 153 13.23 20.69 0.15
C ALA A 153 13.54 22.17 0.37
N ARG A 154 14.40 22.76 -0.46
CA ARG A 154 14.71 24.21 -0.43
C ARG A 154 13.46 25.06 -0.69
N SER A 155 12.66 24.72 -1.70
CA SER A 155 11.44 25.47 -2.05
C SER A 155 10.39 25.45 -0.95
N LEU A 156 10.42 24.43 -0.08
CA LEU A 156 9.55 24.31 1.10
C LEU A 156 10.15 24.97 2.36
N GLY A 157 11.30 25.65 2.22
CA GLY A 157 11.95 26.37 3.29
C GLY A 157 12.53 25.47 4.38
N LEU A 158 12.95 24.23 4.05
CA LEU A 158 13.68 23.39 5.00
C LEU A 158 15.09 23.97 5.20
N ASP A 159 15.54 23.92 6.46
CA ASP A 159 16.96 24.13 6.76
C ASP A 159 17.77 22.97 6.18
N MET A 160 18.51 23.25 5.11
CA MET A 160 19.23 22.23 4.35
C MET A 160 20.45 21.67 5.12
N ALA A 161 21.10 22.47 5.95
CA ALA A 161 22.22 22.00 6.76
C ALA A 161 21.71 21.02 7.82
N ARG A 162 20.63 21.37 8.51
CA ARG A 162 19.94 20.49 9.46
C ARG A 162 19.37 19.25 8.78
N LEU A 163 18.75 19.39 7.59
CA LEU A 163 18.19 18.28 6.82
C LEU A 163 19.25 17.22 6.53
N ARG A 164 20.42 17.63 5.98
CA ARG A 164 21.51 16.70 5.64
C ARG A 164 22.07 15.98 6.88
N ARG A 165 22.24 16.70 7.97
CA ARG A 165 22.67 16.11 9.25
C ARG A 165 21.64 15.09 9.77
N ASP A 166 20.36 15.49 9.78
CA ASP A 166 19.30 14.67 10.34
C ASP A 166 18.99 13.44 9.47
N MET A 167 19.21 13.47 8.14
CA MET A 167 19.09 12.31 7.25
C MET A 167 20.00 11.14 7.62
N THR A 168 21.13 11.42 8.29
CA THR A 168 22.11 10.40 8.72
C THR A 168 21.99 10.07 10.20
N ALA A 169 21.03 10.66 10.90
CA ALA A 169 20.80 10.38 12.31
C ALA A 169 20.41 8.90 12.52
N PRO A 170 20.93 8.26 13.58
CA PRO A 170 20.59 6.87 13.90
C PRO A 170 19.08 6.61 13.95
N GLU A 171 18.33 7.51 14.57
CA GLU A 171 16.88 7.38 14.74
C GLU A 171 16.11 7.30 13.39
N VAL A 172 16.62 7.95 12.34
CA VAL A 172 16.07 7.86 10.99
C VAL A 172 16.30 6.46 10.41
N SER A 173 17.48 5.91 10.61
CA SER A 173 17.79 4.54 10.18
C SER A 173 17.00 3.51 10.98
N ASP A 174 16.88 3.72 12.30
CA ASP A 174 16.14 2.82 13.19
C ASP A 174 14.65 2.77 12.84
N GLU A 175 14.03 3.91 12.52
CA GLU A 175 12.63 3.95 12.06
C GLU A 175 12.44 3.18 10.74
N ILE A 176 13.34 3.37 9.79
CA ILE A 176 13.28 2.62 8.51
C ILE A 176 13.40 1.11 8.78
N ILE A 177 14.37 0.70 9.59
CA ILE A 177 14.59 -0.73 9.93
C ILE A 177 13.38 -1.29 10.67
N ALA A 178 12.81 -0.54 11.62
CA ALA A 178 11.62 -0.93 12.37
C ALA A 178 10.44 -1.15 11.40
N ASN A 179 10.24 -0.27 10.42
CA ASN A 179 9.19 -0.41 9.42
C ASN A 179 9.40 -1.65 8.55
N PHE A 180 10.63 -1.97 8.13
CA PHE A 180 10.96 -3.22 7.43
C PHE A 180 10.64 -4.46 8.27
N ASN A 181 10.97 -4.44 9.56
CA ASN A 181 10.68 -5.54 10.48
C ASN A 181 9.17 -5.72 10.69
N LEU A 182 8.42 -4.62 10.84
CA LEU A 182 6.97 -4.66 10.97
C LEU A 182 6.32 -5.18 9.68
N ALA A 183 6.74 -4.68 8.51
CA ALA A 183 6.25 -5.13 7.21
C ALA A 183 6.44 -6.64 7.03
N ARG A 184 7.66 -7.14 7.31
CA ARG A 184 7.95 -8.59 7.27
C ARG A 184 7.08 -9.36 8.26
N GLY A 185 6.90 -8.85 9.48
CA GLY A 185 6.11 -9.47 10.53
C GLY A 185 4.63 -9.66 10.17
N ILE A 186 4.06 -8.79 9.34
CA ILE A 186 2.68 -8.87 8.85
C ILE A 186 2.57 -9.36 7.39
N ARG A 187 3.67 -9.81 6.80
CA ARG A 187 3.75 -10.24 5.38
C ARG A 187 3.33 -9.13 4.40
N ALA A 188 3.70 -7.89 4.66
CA ALA A 188 3.55 -6.77 3.73
C ALA A 188 4.84 -6.62 2.91
N PHE A 189 4.87 -7.17 1.70
CA PHE A 189 6.06 -7.19 0.84
C PHE A 189 5.95 -6.26 -0.37
N GLN A 190 4.91 -5.43 -0.39
CA GLN A 190 4.63 -4.50 -1.49
C GLN A 190 4.13 -3.16 -0.99
N THR A 191 4.22 -2.16 -1.83
CA THR A 191 3.63 -0.83 -1.62
C THR A 191 2.61 -0.50 -2.72
N PRO A 192 1.51 0.19 -2.38
CA PRO A 192 1.11 0.48 -1.01
C PRO A 192 0.55 -0.76 -0.28
N THR A 193 0.75 -0.85 1.04
CA THR A 193 -0.03 -1.75 1.89
C THR A 193 -0.81 -0.89 2.88
N TYR A 194 -2.11 -1.10 2.97
CA TYR A 194 -3.01 -0.38 3.87
C TYR A 194 -3.55 -1.30 4.95
N ILE A 195 -3.64 -0.76 6.17
CA ILE A 195 -4.33 -1.39 7.30
C ILE A 195 -5.33 -0.36 7.80
N VAL A 196 -6.63 -0.68 7.73
CA VAL A 196 -7.70 0.18 8.23
C VAL A 196 -8.28 -0.44 9.50
N GLY A 197 -8.21 0.29 10.61
CA GLY A 197 -8.44 -0.32 11.90
C GLY A 197 -7.42 -1.44 12.13
N ARG A 198 -7.87 -2.71 12.09
CA ARG A 198 -7.00 -3.89 12.25
C ARG A 198 -7.02 -4.81 11.03
N GLN A 199 -7.58 -4.37 9.91
CA GLN A 199 -7.77 -5.17 8.70
C GLN A 199 -6.80 -4.73 7.61
N VAL A 200 -6.06 -5.69 7.05
CA VAL A 200 -5.23 -5.47 5.85
C VAL A 200 -6.14 -5.39 4.64
N LEU A 201 -5.97 -4.37 3.81
CA LEU A 201 -6.67 -4.29 2.53
C LEU A 201 -5.87 -5.05 1.45
N THR A 202 -6.59 -5.82 0.65
CA THR A 202 -6.00 -6.68 -0.40
C THR A 202 -6.41 -6.27 -1.82
N GLN A 203 -7.30 -5.29 -1.95
CA GLN A 203 -7.71 -4.76 -3.24
C GLN A 203 -6.58 -3.96 -3.90
N ASP A 204 -6.63 -3.84 -5.22
CA ASP A 204 -5.81 -2.87 -5.94
C ASP A 204 -6.05 -1.47 -5.35
N SER A 205 -4.96 -0.72 -5.16
CA SER A 205 -5.03 0.62 -4.56
C SER A 205 -5.95 1.58 -5.33
N ALA A 206 -6.13 1.36 -6.63
CA ALA A 206 -7.07 2.13 -7.47
C ALA A 206 -8.52 1.82 -7.14
N GLU A 207 -8.82 0.59 -6.73
CA GLU A 207 -10.18 0.09 -6.46
C GLU A 207 -10.62 0.26 -5.00
N ILE A 208 -9.70 0.63 -4.10
CA ILE A 208 -10.03 0.78 -2.68
C ILE A 208 -11.02 1.94 -2.49
N ASP A 209 -12.17 1.62 -1.93
CA ASP A 209 -13.09 2.58 -1.34
C ASP A 209 -12.73 2.80 0.14
N PHE A 210 -11.80 3.70 0.37
CA PHE A 210 -11.33 4.03 1.72
C PHE A 210 -12.47 4.50 2.65
N ALA A 211 -13.49 5.17 2.12
CA ALA A 211 -14.63 5.64 2.94
C ALA A 211 -15.45 4.46 3.46
N ARG A 212 -15.70 3.47 2.60
CA ARG A 212 -16.36 2.22 2.99
C ARG A 212 -15.57 1.46 4.05
N GLU A 213 -14.24 1.35 3.87
CA GLU A 213 -13.39 0.63 4.81
C GLU A 213 -13.32 1.34 6.17
N VAL A 214 -13.25 2.67 6.17
CA VAL A 214 -13.33 3.48 7.41
C VAL A 214 -14.67 3.29 8.12
N ALA A 215 -15.78 3.32 7.37
CA ALA A 215 -17.11 3.08 7.94
C ALA A 215 -17.23 1.66 8.51
N ALA A 216 -16.66 0.64 7.86
CA ALA A 216 -16.61 -0.73 8.37
C ALA A 216 -15.79 -0.82 9.67
N ALA A 217 -14.62 -0.19 9.71
CA ALA A 217 -13.77 -0.16 10.92
C ALA A 217 -14.44 0.53 12.11
N ARG A 218 -15.30 1.55 11.87
CA ARG A 218 -16.09 2.20 12.92
C ARG A 218 -17.17 1.29 13.48
N ARG A 219 -17.80 0.46 12.63
CA ARG A 219 -18.83 -0.49 13.08
C ARG A 219 -18.27 -1.69 13.84
N ALA A 220 -16.99 -2.01 13.66
CA ALA A 220 -16.32 -3.15 14.30
C ALA A 220 -15.73 -2.84 15.69
N LYS A 221 -15.91 -1.61 16.19
CA LYS A 221 -15.53 -1.19 17.55
C LYS A 221 -16.63 -1.51 18.54
#